data_cbc77026c7d4487cccbe3ee789eebf5e
#
_entry.id   cbc77026c7d4487cccbe3ee789eebf5e
#
_cell.length_a   1.000
_cell.length_b   1.000
_cell.length_c   1.000
_cell.angle_alpha   90.00
_cell.angle_beta   90.00
_cell.angle_gamma   90.00
#
_symmetry.space_group_name_H-M   'P 1'
#
loop_
_entity.id
_entity.type
_entity.pdbx_description
1 polymer ?
#
loop_
_entity_poly.entity_id
_entity_poly.type
_entity_poly.pdbx_seq_one_letter_code
_entity_poly.pdbx_strand_id
1 'polypeptide(L)'
;MQGQEVAAIGNQGEVLAPPEVLDRWQKAGDPRLWKMIISPEFGERIDLNRLTRDLMGKMEKDLDTRLEWVAVPHFNTEHPHVHVAMRGIKADGSPLDLNREYIRNGIRSIAEDLCTGQIGHRNQVDAMTAERREVQECRYTSLDRMINRANGSGQVNGSDDAGHFVVRRNVIGGARGEFAKIREQHIAARLIALQKMGLAEQAASGEWRVRRDFEGVLRAMQRAGDRQKMLAAHGALLSDERLQLVVMDPRTMTSLEGRVLVHGEGELGSSAVRHYILIEGTDARVHLVYYSPALEEARSRGQLRPNSFVRLWKQFENGRGVLEVDDLGDAEKLLRNRPYLEASVRPLVKQGIIPAEAGWSGWLGRYQAALARAAVSIQRADLKERHRESQAR
;
A
#
# COMPACT_ATOMS: atom_id res chain seq x y z
N MET A 1 24.09 -14.03 7.96
CA MET A 1 24.76 -13.26 6.90
C MET A 1 24.70 -11.80 7.32
N GLN A 2 25.84 -11.20 7.61
CA GLN A 2 25.94 -9.78 7.92
C GLN A 2 25.51 -9.00 6.66
N GLY A 3 24.49 -8.13 6.78
CA GLY A 3 24.08 -7.26 5.70
C GLY A 3 25.26 -6.34 5.35
N GLN A 4 25.68 -6.36 4.09
CA GLN A 4 26.57 -5.33 3.56
C GLN A 4 25.88 -3.99 3.79
N GLU A 5 26.47 -3.14 4.60
CA GLU A 5 26.03 -1.74 4.74
C GLU A 5 26.13 -1.10 3.35
N VAL A 6 24.99 -0.78 2.79
CA VAL A 6 24.92 -0.10 1.50
C VAL A 6 25.25 1.36 1.71
N ALA A 7 26.35 1.83 1.11
CA ALA A 7 26.78 3.20 1.22
C ALA A 7 25.73 4.18 0.68
N ALA A 8 25.32 5.13 1.50
CA ALA A 8 24.45 6.21 1.07
C ALA A 8 25.21 7.20 0.16
N ILE A 9 24.48 7.85 -0.72
CA ILE A 9 25.00 8.88 -1.64
C ILE A 9 24.29 10.21 -1.41
N GLY A 10 24.95 11.29 -1.74
CA GLY A 10 24.40 12.65 -1.69
C GLY A 10 24.86 13.50 -2.89
N ASN A 11 24.65 14.80 -2.80
CA ASN A 11 24.90 15.76 -3.88
C ASN A 11 26.28 15.63 -4.55
N GLN A 12 27.34 15.33 -3.77
CA GLN A 12 28.72 15.26 -4.28
C GLN A 12 29.20 13.83 -4.50
N GLY A 13 28.33 12.83 -4.40
CA GLY A 13 28.68 11.42 -4.49
C GLY A 13 29.35 10.85 -3.23
N GLU A 14 29.45 11.64 -2.15
CA GLU A 14 30.02 11.23 -0.89
C GLU A 14 29.14 10.23 -0.17
N VAL A 15 29.78 9.32 0.56
CA VAL A 15 29.09 8.41 1.48
C VAL A 15 28.69 9.19 2.71
N LEU A 16 27.40 9.40 2.89
CA LEU A 16 26.84 10.10 4.03
C LEU A 16 26.23 9.09 5.01
N ALA A 17 26.22 9.44 6.29
CA ALA A 17 25.44 8.74 7.30
C ALA A 17 24.00 9.27 7.29
N PRO A 18 23.03 8.58 6.69
CA PRO A 18 21.66 9.09 6.53
C PRO A 18 21.00 9.53 7.84
N PRO A 19 21.17 8.80 8.96
CA PRO A 19 20.58 9.21 10.23
C PRO A 19 21.08 10.58 10.70
N GLU A 20 22.37 10.88 10.54
CA GLU A 20 22.96 12.16 10.96
C GLU A 20 22.47 13.33 10.10
N VAL A 21 22.31 13.09 8.81
CA VAL A 21 21.76 14.09 7.87
C VAL A 21 20.32 14.42 8.24
N LEU A 22 19.49 13.41 8.47
CA LEU A 22 18.08 13.58 8.83
C LEU A 22 17.92 14.26 10.20
N ASP A 23 18.74 13.88 11.19
CA ASP A 23 18.76 14.50 12.52
C ASP A 23 19.12 16.00 12.44
N ARG A 24 20.11 16.36 11.62
CA ARG A 24 20.48 17.76 11.37
C ARG A 24 19.33 18.56 10.77
N TRP A 25 18.61 18.05 9.77
CA TRP A 25 17.46 18.73 9.17
C TRP A 25 16.30 18.88 10.18
N GLN A 26 16.06 17.84 10.98
CA GLN A 26 15.07 17.88 12.04
C GLN A 26 15.39 18.93 13.12
N LYS A 27 16.65 19.01 13.55
CA LYS A 27 17.13 20.02 14.51
C LYS A 27 17.08 21.45 13.95
N ALA A 28 17.23 21.58 12.63
CA ALA A 28 17.08 22.88 11.96
C ALA A 28 15.62 23.37 11.91
N GLY A 29 14.66 22.52 12.27
CA GLY A 29 13.23 22.87 12.27
C GLY A 29 12.61 22.94 10.89
N ASP A 30 13.14 22.20 9.93
CA ASP A 30 12.64 22.19 8.56
C ASP A 30 11.15 21.84 8.51
N PRO A 31 10.32 22.57 7.74
CA PRO A 31 8.85 22.43 7.78
C PRO A 31 8.37 21.11 7.20
N ARG A 32 9.17 20.45 6.35
CA ARG A 32 8.84 19.18 5.71
C ARG A 32 10.08 18.41 5.23
N LEU A 33 9.91 17.13 4.99
CA LEU A 33 10.84 16.23 4.35
C LEU A 33 10.16 15.59 3.15
N TRP A 34 10.76 15.71 1.98
CA TRP A 34 10.31 14.98 0.79
C TRP A 34 10.97 13.60 0.76
N LYS A 35 10.16 12.58 0.53
CA LYS A 35 10.63 11.20 0.30
C LYS A 35 10.22 10.75 -1.08
N MET A 36 11.14 10.11 -1.78
CA MET A 36 10.95 9.58 -3.11
C MET A 36 11.59 8.20 -3.21
N ILE A 37 10.97 7.31 -4.00
CA ILE A 37 11.53 6.02 -4.35
C ILE A 37 11.71 5.98 -5.86
N ILE A 38 12.92 5.62 -6.30
CA ILE A 38 13.26 5.42 -7.70
C ILE A 38 13.38 3.91 -7.91
N SER A 39 12.39 3.30 -8.56
CA SER A 39 12.33 1.85 -8.81
C SER A 39 12.12 1.57 -10.31
N PRO A 40 13.20 1.48 -11.08
CA PRO A 40 13.11 1.16 -12.51
C PRO A 40 12.71 -0.30 -12.75
N GLU A 41 12.00 -0.56 -13.85
CA GLU A 41 11.56 -1.93 -14.22
C GLU A 41 12.74 -2.92 -14.39
N PHE A 42 13.90 -2.43 -14.84
CA PHE A 42 15.13 -3.20 -15.03
C PHE A 42 16.27 -2.63 -14.17
N GLY A 43 16.03 -2.47 -12.88
CA GLY A 43 16.97 -1.88 -11.93
C GLY A 43 18.32 -2.58 -11.88
N GLU A 44 18.37 -3.87 -12.21
CA GLU A 44 19.61 -4.65 -12.32
C GLU A 44 20.50 -4.27 -13.53
N ARG A 45 19.94 -3.55 -14.52
CA ARG A 45 20.66 -3.09 -15.73
C ARG A 45 21.03 -1.61 -15.66
N ILE A 46 20.64 -0.92 -14.61
CA ILE A 46 20.76 0.53 -14.46
C ILE A 46 21.75 0.84 -13.35
N ASP A 47 22.66 1.77 -13.58
CA ASP A 47 23.42 2.40 -12.51
C ASP A 47 22.51 3.34 -11.73
N LEU A 48 21.97 2.80 -10.62
CA LEU A 48 21.04 3.50 -9.75
C LEU A 48 21.66 4.76 -9.10
N ASN A 49 22.96 4.73 -8.81
CA ASN A 49 23.66 5.88 -8.24
C ASN A 49 23.76 7.03 -9.24
N ARG A 50 24.10 6.71 -10.48
CA ARG A 50 24.13 7.66 -11.58
C ARG A 50 22.73 8.19 -11.88
N LEU A 51 21.75 7.29 -12.00
CA LEU A 51 20.34 7.66 -12.23
C LEU A 51 19.85 8.66 -11.18
N THR A 52 20.15 8.39 -9.91
CA THR A 52 19.73 9.26 -8.81
C THR A 52 20.37 10.64 -8.91
N ARG A 53 21.69 10.72 -9.12
CA ARG A 53 22.38 12.01 -9.27
C ARG A 53 21.90 12.80 -10.47
N ASP A 54 21.72 12.15 -11.61
CA ASP A 54 21.26 12.79 -12.82
C ASP A 54 19.82 13.31 -12.68
N LEU A 55 18.94 12.54 -12.00
CA LEU A 55 17.58 12.95 -11.71
C LEU A 55 17.56 14.17 -10.78
N MET A 56 18.28 14.12 -9.67
CA MET A 56 18.35 15.24 -8.74
C MET A 56 18.93 16.50 -9.40
N GLY A 57 19.96 16.36 -10.22
CA GLY A 57 20.53 17.48 -10.97
C GLY A 57 19.59 18.08 -12.04
N LYS A 58 18.70 17.28 -12.63
CA LYS A 58 17.64 17.80 -13.50
C LYS A 58 16.55 18.51 -12.71
N MET A 59 16.15 17.94 -11.56
CA MET A 59 15.19 18.57 -10.65
C MET A 59 15.70 19.93 -10.13
N GLU A 60 17.00 20.05 -9.81
CA GLU A 60 17.61 21.34 -9.42
C GLU A 60 17.44 22.42 -10.51
N LYS A 61 17.62 22.02 -11.77
CA LYS A 61 17.43 22.94 -12.91
C LYS A 61 15.96 23.33 -13.10
N ASP A 62 15.03 22.39 -13.00
CA ASP A 62 13.61 22.64 -13.19
C ASP A 62 13.04 23.52 -12.05
N LEU A 63 13.57 23.37 -10.84
CA LEU A 63 13.13 24.09 -9.65
C LEU A 63 13.92 25.39 -9.38
N ASP A 64 14.92 25.68 -10.22
CA ASP A 64 15.84 26.80 -10.10
C ASP A 64 16.41 26.97 -8.68
N THR A 65 16.82 25.86 -8.08
CA THR A 65 17.40 25.84 -6.74
C THR A 65 18.28 24.61 -6.55
N ARG A 66 19.29 24.73 -5.67
CA ARG A 66 20.01 23.55 -5.21
C ARG A 66 19.18 22.76 -4.21
N LEU A 67 19.26 21.44 -4.30
CA LEU A 67 18.57 20.49 -3.43
C LEU A 67 19.58 19.83 -2.49
N GLU A 68 19.28 19.80 -1.21
CA GLU A 68 19.97 18.94 -0.26
C GLU A 68 19.26 17.59 -0.18
N TRP A 69 19.96 16.50 -0.44
CA TRP A 69 19.37 15.17 -0.43
C TRP A 69 20.36 14.09 -0.02
N VAL A 70 19.85 13.00 0.48
CA VAL A 70 20.56 11.76 0.77
C VAL A 70 19.76 10.60 0.19
N ALA A 71 20.46 9.63 -0.39
CA ALA A 71 19.84 8.48 -0.99
C ALA A 71 20.53 7.18 -0.59
N VAL A 72 19.75 6.12 -0.43
CA VAL A 72 20.21 4.78 -0.10
C VAL A 72 19.75 3.82 -1.18
N PRO A 73 20.65 3.29 -2.02
CA PRO A 73 20.34 2.28 -3.00
C PRO A 73 20.19 0.91 -2.34
N HIS A 74 19.20 0.13 -2.77
CA HIS A 74 18.94 -1.23 -2.33
C HIS A 74 19.10 -2.18 -3.51
N PHE A 75 20.21 -2.91 -3.53
CA PHE A 75 20.54 -3.86 -4.61
C PHE A 75 20.12 -5.29 -4.31
N ASN A 76 20.03 -5.67 -3.04
CA ASN A 76 19.77 -7.04 -2.58
C ASN A 76 18.25 -7.32 -2.47
N THR A 77 17.46 -6.78 -3.37
CA THR A 77 16.01 -6.97 -3.44
C THR A 77 15.64 -7.56 -4.80
N GLU A 78 14.47 -8.16 -4.89
CA GLU A 78 13.92 -8.65 -6.16
C GLU A 78 13.81 -7.54 -7.23
N HIS A 79 13.63 -6.30 -6.75
CA HIS A 79 13.54 -5.10 -7.58
C HIS A 79 14.49 -4.02 -7.03
N PRO A 80 15.72 -3.89 -7.59
CA PRO A 80 16.67 -2.87 -7.18
C PRO A 80 16.08 -1.46 -7.28
N HIS A 81 16.18 -0.68 -6.20
CA HIS A 81 15.58 0.65 -6.08
C HIS A 81 16.39 1.56 -5.16
N VAL A 82 16.07 2.85 -5.15
CA VAL A 82 16.73 3.85 -4.34
C VAL A 82 15.71 4.61 -3.50
N HIS A 83 15.93 4.70 -2.20
CA HIS A 83 15.22 5.63 -1.33
C HIS A 83 15.95 6.96 -1.29
N VAL A 84 15.26 8.03 -1.61
CA VAL A 84 15.77 9.40 -1.58
C VAL A 84 15.01 10.19 -0.52
N ALA A 85 15.74 10.79 0.41
CA ALA A 85 15.22 11.83 1.30
C ALA A 85 15.78 13.18 0.83
N MET A 86 14.91 14.16 0.65
CA MET A 86 15.24 15.49 0.17
C MET A 86 14.74 16.53 1.16
N ARG A 87 15.58 17.48 1.48
CA ARG A 87 15.27 18.58 2.40
C ARG A 87 14.15 19.45 1.85
N GLY A 88 13.20 19.82 2.70
CA GLY A 88 12.03 20.62 2.32
C GLY A 88 12.26 22.14 2.28
N ILE A 89 13.52 22.57 2.14
CA ILE A 89 13.92 23.98 2.09
C ILE A 89 14.82 24.20 0.88
N LYS A 90 14.62 25.32 0.18
CA LYS A 90 15.47 25.77 -0.92
C LYS A 90 16.79 26.36 -0.42
N ALA A 91 17.72 26.63 -1.34
CA ALA A 91 19.02 27.25 -1.02
C ALA A 91 18.90 28.66 -0.38
N ASP A 92 17.80 29.38 -0.66
CA ASP A 92 17.49 30.70 -0.10
C ASP A 92 16.80 30.63 1.27
N GLY A 93 16.58 29.44 1.82
CA GLY A 93 15.90 29.20 3.10
C GLY A 93 14.36 29.21 3.00
N SER A 94 13.78 29.46 1.85
CA SER A 94 12.33 29.36 1.64
C SER A 94 11.86 27.89 1.56
N PRO A 95 10.60 27.58 1.89
CA PRO A 95 10.07 26.24 1.76
C PRO A 95 10.14 25.74 0.32
N LEU A 96 10.62 24.49 0.14
CA LEU A 96 10.58 23.80 -1.14
C LEU A 96 9.18 23.24 -1.35
N ASP A 97 8.46 23.82 -2.29
CA ASP A 97 7.14 23.33 -2.68
C ASP A 97 7.20 22.68 -4.05
N LEU A 98 6.73 21.42 -4.13
CA LEU A 98 6.64 20.65 -5.37
C LEU A 98 5.17 20.57 -5.76
N ASN A 99 4.82 21.16 -6.90
CA ASN A 99 3.46 21.05 -7.37
C ASN A 99 3.09 19.61 -7.73
N ARG A 100 1.81 19.28 -7.63
CA ARG A 100 1.30 17.91 -7.81
C ARG A 100 1.58 17.36 -9.20
N GLU A 101 1.51 18.20 -10.22
CA GLU A 101 1.73 17.79 -11.62
C GLU A 101 3.20 17.43 -11.85
N TYR A 102 4.12 18.21 -11.30
CA TYR A 102 5.54 17.93 -11.35
C TYR A 102 5.90 16.62 -10.65
N ILE A 103 5.33 16.38 -9.44
CA ILE A 103 5.51 15.12 -8.72
C ILE A 103 4.99 13.94 -9.55
N ARG A 104 3.81 14.10 -10.14
CA ARG A 104 3.10 13.00 -10.81
C ARG A 104 3.68 12.63 -12.15
N ASN A 105 4.00 13.63 -12.96
CA ASN A 105 4.37 13.48 -14.36
C ASN A 105 5.78 14.00 -14.65
N GLY A 106 6.18 15.15 -14.12
CA GLY A 106 7.48 15.74 -14.39
C GLY A 106 8.65 14.87 -13.95
N ILE A 107 8.73 14.56 -12.66
CA ILE A 107 9.81 13.72 -12.09
C ILE A 107 9.83 12.34 -12.76
N ARG A 108 8.67 11.77 -13.02
CA ARG A 108 8.54 10.47 -13.66
C ARG A 108 9.07 10.49 -15.08
N SER A 109 8.69 11.50 -15.88
CA SER A 109 9.17 11.65 -17.26
C SER A 109 10.68 11.79 -17.31
N ILE A 110 11.26 12.62 -16.42
CA ILE A 110 12.72 12.77 -16.33
C ILE A 110 13.39 11.44 -16.02
N ALA A 111 12.86 10.68 -15.05
CA ALA A 111 13.42 9.37 -14.69
C ALA A 111 13.32 8.36 -15.82
N GLU A 112 12.21 8.34 -16.57
CA GLU A 112 12.01 7.48 -17.75
C GLU A 112 13.01 7.81 -18.87
N ASP A 113 13.25 9.10 -19.15
CA ASP A 113 14.25 9.55 -20.13
C ASP A 113 15.68 9.15 -19.71
N LEU A 114 16.02 9.30 -18.43
CA LEU A 114 17.33 8.91 -17.91
C LEU A 114 17.54 7.38 -17.96
N CYS A 115 16.52 6.60 -17.63
CA CYS A 115 16.56 5.15 -17.78
C CYS A 115 16.76 4.77 -19.26
N THR A 116 15.99 5.39 -20.14
CA THR A 116 16.11 5.19 -21.59
C THR A 116 17.51 5.56 -22.09
N GLY A 117 18.11 6.62 -21.57
CA GLY A 117 19.48 7.02 -21.88
C GLY A 117 20.54 6.01 -21.44
N GLN A 118 20.31 5.25 -20.37
CA GLN A 118 21.24 4.22 -19.90
C GLN A 118 21.09 2.87 -20.61
N ILE A 119 19.87 2.40 -20.84
CA ILE A 119 19.61 1.03 -21.32
C ILE A 119 18.90 0.97 -22.70
N GLY A 120 18.63 2.11 -23.31
CA GLY A 120 17.87 2.21 -24.56
C GLY A 120 16.35 2.16 -24.36
N HIS A 121 15.61 2.34 -25.46
CA HIS A 121 14.16 2.21 -25.43
C HIS A 121 13.75 0.76 -25.12
N ARG A 122 12.66 0.61 -24.36
CA ARG A 122 12.06 -0.70 -24.10
C ARG A 122 11.71 -1.37 -25.42
N ASN A 123 12.27 -2.53 -25.63
CA ASN A 123 12.08 -3.33 -26.84
C ASN A 123 11.19 -4.55 -26.55
N GLN A 124 10.91 -5.34 -27.60
CA GLN A 124 10.07 -6.53 -27.48
C GLN A 124 10.72 -7.62 -26.60
N VAL A 125 12.05 -7.71 -26.58
CA VAL A 125 12.77 -8.67 -25.71
C VAL A 125 12.60 -8.29 -24.23
N ASP A 126 12.67 -7.00 -23.92
CA ASP A 126 12.43 -6.50 -22.57
C ASP A 126 11.00 -6.81 -22.11
N ALA A 127 10.00 -6.64 -23.00
CA ALA A 127 8.62 -6.99 -22.71
C ALA A 127 8.46 -8.51 -22.46
N MET A 128 9.11 -9.36 -23.25
CA MET A 128 9.07 -10.81 -23.03
C MET A 128 9.77 -11.22 -21.74
N THR A 129 10.86 -10.56 -21.39
CA THR A 129 11.58 -10.80 -20.11
C THR A 129 10.70 -10.45 -18.91
N ALA A 130 9.99 -9.33 -18.96
CA ALA A 130 9.03 -8.94 -17.94
C ALA A 130 7.87 -9.97 -17.82
N GLU A 131 7.29 -10.39 -18.95
CA GLU A 131 6.25 -11.43 -18.96
C GLU A 131 6.74 -12.75 -18.37
N ARG A 132 8.00 -13.15 -18.66
CA ARG A 132 8.60 -14.38 -18.13
C ARG A 132 8.69 -14.36 -16.61
N ARG A 133 9.02 -13.22 -16.00
CA ARG A 133 9.05 -13.06 -14.53
C ARG A 133 7.69 -13.29 -13.90
N GLU A 134 6.61 -12.91 -14.60
CA GLU A 134 5.23 -13.06 -14.11
C GLU A 134 4.73 -14.53 -14.07
N VAL A 135 5.40 -15.47 -14.73
CA VAL A 135 4.92 -16.85 -14.92
C VAL A 135 4.65 -17.56 -13.59
N GLN A 136 5.55 -17.44 -12.61
CA GLN A 136 5.48 -18.15 -11.33
C GLN A 136 4.84 -17.33 -10.20
N GLU A 137 4.44 -16.10 -10.46
CA GLU A 137 3.93 -15.18 -9.45
C GLU A 137 2.62 -15.66 -8.82
N CYS A 138 2.54 -15.60 -7.47
CA CYS A 138 1.31 -15.91 -6.74
C CYS A 138 0.38 -14.69 -6.63
N ARG A 139 0.22 -13.95 -7.72
CA ARG A 139 -0.64 -12.78 -7.85
C ARG A 139 -1.30 -12.72 -9.22
N TYR A 140 -2.30 -11.86 -9.38
CA TYR A 140 -2.95 -11.64 -10.68
C TYR A 140 -2.06 -10.78 -11.58
N THR A 141 -1.60 -11.35 -12.70
CA THR A 141 -0.55 -10.82 -13.58
C THR A 141 -1.12 -10.31 -14.92
N SER A 142 -0.23 -9.79 -15.78
CA SER A 142 -0.58 -9.42 -17.15
C SER A 142 -0.95 -10.65 -17.99
N LEU A 143 -0.28 -11.79 -17.76
CA LEU A 143 -0.59 -13.07 -18.41
C LEU A 143 -2.00 -13.56 -18.05
N ASP A 144 -2.41 -13.41 -16.77
CA ASP A 144 -3.76 -13.77 -16.33
C ASP A 144 -4.83 -12.89 -16.97
N ARG A 145 -4.52 -11.60 -17.18
CA ARG A 145 -5.41 -10.70 -17.92
C ARG A 145 -5.60 -11.12 -19.36
N MET A 146 -4.56 -11.65 -20.03
CA MET A 146 -4.68 -12.20 -21.38
C MET A 146 -5.54 -13.45 -21.39
N ILE A 147 -5.32 -14.36 -20.43
CA ILE A 147 -6.14 -15.56 -20.25
C ILE A 147 -7.62 -15.19 -20.02
N ASN A 148 -7.89 -14.20 -19.17
CA ASN A 148 -9.24 -13.77 -18.85
C ASN A 148 -9.93 -13.04 -20.01
N ARG A 149 -9.22 -12.25 -20.82
CA ARG A 149 -9.74 -11.62 -22.04
C ARG A 149 -10.16 -12.64 -23.10
N ALA A 150 -9.42 -13.74 -23.23
CA ALA A 150 -9.80 -14.82 -24.14
C ALA A 150 -11.17 -15.44 -23.77
N ASN A 151 -11.52 -15.47 -22.49
CA ASN A 151 -12.85 -15.89 -22.01
C ASN A 151 -13.99 -14.93 -22.49
N GLY A 152 -13.73 -13.60 -22.52
CA GLY A 152 -14.73 -12.58 -22.91
C GLY A 152 -14.91 -12.39 -24.42
N SER A 153 -14.01 -12.90 -25.25
CA SER A 153 -14.01 -12.64 -26.71
C SER A 153 -14.89 -13.61 -27.53
N GLY A 154 -15.63 -14.49 -26.88
CA GLY A 154 -16.48 -15.48 -27.59
C GLY A 154 -15.71 -16.58 -28.33
N GLN A 155 -14.38 -16.54 -28.32
CA GLN A 155 -13.51 -17.56 -28.93
C GLN A 155 -13.34 -18.81 -28.05
N VAL A 156 -14.01 -18.83 -26.91
CA VAL A 156 -14.02 -19.95 -25.97
C VAL A 156 -15.33 -20.69 -26.13
N ASN A 157 -15.33 -21.79 -26.87
CA ASN A 157 -16.45 -22.69 -26.97
C ASN A 157 -16.56 -23.53 -25.69
N GLY A 158 -17.62 -23.32 -24.94
CA GLY A 158 -18.05 -24.13 -23.82
C GLY A 158 -17.76 -23.54 -22.45
N SER A 159 -18.82 -23.03 -21.82
CA SER A 159 -18.87 -22.99 -20.35
C SER A 159 -19.31 -24.37 -19.89
N ASP A 160 -18.46 -25.03 -19.07
CA ASP A 160 -18.92 -26.19 -18.35
C ASP A 160 -19.73 -25.68 -17.12
N ASP A 161 -20.76 -26.41 -16.76
CA ASP A 161 -21.63 -26.09 -15.59
C ASP A 161 -20.87 -26.09 -14.25
N ALA A 162 -19.62 -26.55 -14.26
CA ALA A 162 -18.75 -26.74 -13.08
C ALA A 162 -17.94 -25.50 -12.66
N GLY A 163 -18.25 -24.29 -13.14
CA GLY A 163 -17.54 -23.08 -12.69
C GLY A 163 -16.17 -22.84 -13.33
N HIS A 164 -15.87 -23.48 -14.46
CA HIS A 164 -14.67 -23.31 -15.25
C HIS A 164 -14.95 -22.67 -16.62
N PHE A 165 -13.93 -22.15 -17.27
CA PHE A 165 -13.93 -21.79 -18.68
C PHE A 165 -12.77 -22.47 -19.40
N VAL A 166 -12.95 -22.77 -20.67
CA VAL A 166 -11.96 -23.48 -21.48
C VAL A 166 -11.05 -22.47 -22.20
N VAL A 167 -9.76 -22.68 -22.13
CA VAL A 167 -8.74 -21.88 -22.78
C VAL A 167 -7.95 -22.75 -23.74
N ARG A 168 -7.86 -22.34 -25.01
CA ARG A 168 -7.04 -22.99 -26.02
C ARG A 168 -5.76 -22.20 -26.21
N ARG A 169 -4.62 -22.88 -26.10
CA ARG A 169 -3.28 -22.29 -26.18
C ARG A 169 -3.06 -21.45 -27.45
N ASN A 170 -3.53 -21.93 -28.60
CA ASN A 170 -3.34 -21.30 -29.90
C ASN A 170 -4.20 -20.02 -30.14
N VAL A 171 -5.17 -19.77 -29.29
CA VAL A 171 -6.12 -18.62 -29.44
C VAL A 171 -5.59 -17.35 -28.75
N ILE A 172 -4.72 -17.48 -27.76
CA ILE A 172 -4.29 -16.37 -26.91
C ILE A 172 -3.08 -15.61 -27.52
N GLY A 173 -2.31 -16.25 -28.39
CA GLY A 173 -1.10 -15.66 -28.98
C GLY A 173 -1.33 -14.58 -30.06
N GLY A 174 -2.45 -14.59 -30.72
CA GLY A 174 -3.06 -13.54 -31.57
C GLY A 174 -2.24 -12.90 -32.69
N ALA A 175 -0.92 -13.08 -32.77
CA ALA A 175 -0.07 -12.50 -33.80
C ALA A 175 0.85 -13.55 -34.42
N ARG A 176 1.20 -13.35 -35.69
CA ARG A 176 2.20 -14.18 -36.40
C ARG A 176 3.59 -13.62 -36.11
N GLY A 177 4.56 -14.51 -35.81
CA GLY A 177 5.97 -14.12 -35.60
C GLY A 177 6.61 -14.80 -34.40
N GLU A 178 7.90 -14.59 -34.22
CA GLU A 178 8.70 -15.23 -33.18
C GLU A 178 8.26 -14.82 -31.76
N PHE A 179 7.97 -13.56 -31.55
CA PHE A 179 7.48 -13.03 -30.27
C PHE A 179 6.10 -13.59 -29.87
N ALA A 180 5.24 -13.88 -30.86
CA ALA A 180 3.96 -14.55 -30.60
C ALA A 180 4.17 -15.97 -30.05
N LYS A 181 5.13 -16.69 -30.61
CA LYS A 181 5.50 -18.04 -30.12
C LYS A 181 6.05 -17.99 -28.69
N ILE A 182 6.91 -17.02 -28.36
CA ILE A 182 7.45 -16.83 -27.02
C ILE A 182 6.31 -16.54 -26.03
N ARG A 183 5.38 -15.66 -26.40
CA ARG A 183 4.20 -15.34 -25.57
C ARG A 183 3.31 -16.55 -25.35
N GLU A 184 3.08 -17.38 -26.37
CA GLU A 184 2.36 -18.64 -26.22
C GLU A 184 3.07 -19.59 -25.23
N GLN A 185 4.41 -19.63 -25.25
CA GLN A 185 5.18 -20.38 -24.27
C GLN A 185 5.00 -19.84 -22.85
N HIS A 186 5.03 -18.49 -22.66
CA HIS A 186 4.79 -17.89 -21.36
C HIS A 186 3.38 -18.17 -20.83
N ILE A 187 2.37 -18.10 -21.70
CA ILE A 187 0.98 -18.43 -21.34
C ILE A 187 0.86 -19.92 -20.98
N ALA A 188 1.47 -20.80 -21.74
CA ALA A 188 1.47 -22.23 -21.43
C ALA A 188 2.16 -22.51 -20.08
N ALA A 189 3.30 -21.87 -19.83
CA ALA A 189 4.02 -21.98 -18.56
C ALA A 189 3.17 -21.39 -17.40
N ARG A 190 2.44 -20.30 -17.63
CA ARG A 190 1.51 -19.71 -16.65
C ARG A 190 0.36 -20.65 -16.32
N LEU A 191 -0.24 -21.31 -17.33
CA LEU A 191 -1.31 -22.29 -17.13
C LEU A 191 -0.82 -23.50 -16.31
N ILE A 192 0.42 -23.96 -16.53
CA ILE A 192 1.06 -24.99 -15.69
C ILE A 192 1.26 -24.48 -14.25
N ALA A 193 1.67 -23.22 -14.07
CA ALA A 193 1.78 -22.62 -12.74
C ALA A 193 0.41 -22.52 -12.05
N LEU A 194 -0.63 -22.10 -12.77
CA LEU A 194 -2.01 -22.08 -12.27
C LEU A 194 -2.51 -23.47 -11.90
N GLN A 195 -2.13 -24.51 -12.65
CA GLN A 195 -2.45 -25.90 -12.30
C GLN A 195 -1.83 -26.32 -10.97
N LYS A 196 -0.56 -25.98 -10.73
CA LYS A 196 0.11 -26.23 -9.44
C LYS A 196 -0.59 -25.50 -8.27
N MET A 197 -1.23 -24.37 -8.54
CA MET A 197 -2.02 -23.62 -7.56
C MET A 197 -3.47 -24.14 -7.43
N GLY A 198 -3.88 -25.15 -8.19
CA GLY A 198 -5.26 -25.68 -8.20
C GLY A 198 -6.28 -24.75 -8.89
N LEU A 199 -5.81 -23.85 -9.76
CA LEU A 199 -6.63 -22.85 -10.46
C LEU A 199 -6.89 -23.17 -11.93
N ALA A 200 -6.17 -24.17 -12.47
CA ALA A 200 -6.35 -24.69 -13.82
C ALA A 200 -6.10 -26.19 -13.87
N GLU A 201 -6.66 -26.86 -14.86
CA GLU A 201 -6.38 -28.27 -15.18
C GLU A 201 -6.25 -28.45 -16.69
N GLN A 202 -5.40 -29.35 -17.12
CA GLN A 202 -5.25 -29.67 -18.52
C GLN A 202 -6.34 -30.69 -18.91
N ALA A 203 -7.26 -30.34 -19.79
CA ALA A 203 -8.36 -31.18 -20.22
C ALA A 203 -7.99 -32.08 -21.40
N ALA A 204 -7.26 -31.52 -22.39
CA ALA A 204 -6.74 -32.23 -23.57
C ALA A 204 -5.44 -31.57 -24.04
N SER A 205 -4.80 -32.11 -25.09
CA SER A 205 -3.61 -31.47 -25.65
C SER A 205 -3.91 -30.07 -26.13
N GLY A 206 -3.34 -29.06 -25.48
CA GLY A 206 -3.53 -27.63 -25.78
C GLY A 206 -4.84 -27.03 -25.27
N GLU A 207 -5.67 -27.76 -24.55
CA GLU A 207 -6.87 -27.26 -23.88
C GLU A 207 -6.72 -27.25 -22.37
N TRP A 208 -7.14 -26.16 -21.74
CA TRP A 208 -7.10 -25.95 -20.31
C TRP A 208 -8.45 -25.50 -19.77
N ARG A 209 -8.85 -26.08 -18.67
CA ARG A 209 -9.98 -25.61 -17.86
C ARG A 209 -9.45 -24.71 -16.77
N VAL A 210 -9.88 -23.44 -16.75
CA VAL A 210 -9.48 -22.44 -15.76
C VAL A 210 -10.69 -22.08 -14.91
N ARG A 211 -10.50 -22.01 -13.60
CA ARG A 211 -11.55 -21.63 -12.65
C ARG A 211 -12.00 -20.20 -12.90
N ARG A 212 -13.31 -19.92 -12.86
CA ARG A 212 -13.86 -18.58 -13.06
C ARG A 212 -13.46 -17.60 -11.96
N ASP A 213 -13.23 -18.09 -10.75
CA ASP A 213 -12.82 -17.31 -9.59
C ASP A 213 -11.30 -17.14 -9.46
N PHE A 214 -10.49 -17.61 -10.42
CA PHE A 214 -9.02 -17.62 -10.35
C PHE A 214 -8.43 -16.22 -10.09
N GLU A 215 -9.01 -15.15 -10.64
CA GLU A 215 -8.59 -13.78 -10.35
C GLU A 215 -8.76 -13.45 -8.87
N GLY A 216 -9.92 -13.77 -8.30
CA GLY A 216 -10.22 -13.56 -6.89
C GLY A 216 -9.26 -14.30 -5.97
N VAL A 217 -8.96 -15.56 -6.31
CA VAL A 217 -8.02 -16.40 -5.55
C VAL A 217 -6.58 -15.87 -5.65
N LEU A 218 -6.09 -15.51 -6.84
CA LEU A 218 -4.75 -14.93 -7.00
C LEU A 218 -4.60 -13.60 -6.25
N ARG A 219 -5.62 -12.75 -6.26
CA ARG A 219 -5.63 -11.53 -5.45
C ARG A 219 -5.65 -11.82 -3.93
N ALA A 220 -6.30 -12.90 -3.51
CA ALA A 220 -6.28 -13.34 -2.12
C ALA A 220 -4.91 -13.90 -1.71
N MET A 221 -4.27 -14.68 -2.58
CA MET A 221 -2.90 -15.19 -2.36
C MET A 221 -1.89 -14.03 -2.24
N GLN A 222 -2.00 -13.02 -3.10
CA GLN A 222 -1.20 -11.81 -3.02
C GLN A 222 -1.36 -11.13 -1.65
N ARG A 223 -2.61 -10.90 -1.20
CA ARG A 223 -2.88 -10.30 0.11
C ARG A 223 -2.32 -11.12 1.27
N ALA A 224 -2.36 -12.45 1.15
CA ALA A 224 -1.77 -13.33 2.16
C ALA A 224 -0.24 -13.19 2.23
N GLY A 225 0.43 -13.13 1.07
CA GLY A 225 1.87 -12.87 0.98
C GLY A 225 2.25 -11.50 1.55
N ASP A 226 1.50 -10.47 1.20
CA ASP A 226 1.70 -9.11 1.73
C ASP A 226 1.56 -9.09 3.25
N ARG A 227 0.56 -9.78 3.80
CA ARG A 227 0.37 -9.93 5.24
C ARG A 227 1.56 -10.58 5.93
N GLN A 228 2.11 -11.64 5.34
CA GLN A 228 3.27 -12.35 5.90
C GLN A 228 4.52 -11.46 5.91
N LYS A 229 4.81 -10.74 4.82
CA LYS A 229 5.90 -9.76 4.73
C LYS A 229 5.75 -8.68 5.81
N MET A 230 4.54 -8.20 6.04
CA MET A 230 4.23 -7.18 7.03
C MET A 230 4.43 -7.65 8.47
N LEU A 231 3.98 -8.85 8.81
CA LEU A 231 4.20 -9.43 10.13
C LEU A 231 5.69 -9.60 10.43
N ALA A 232 6.47 -9.99 9.43
CA ALA A 232 7.93 -10.09 9.58
C ALA A 232 8.59 -8.73 9.82
N ALA A 233 8.10 -7.66 9.17
CA ALA A 233 8.68 -6.32 9.28
C ALA A 233 8.24 -5.55 10.54
N HIS A 234 7.01 -5.74 11.00
CA HIS A 234 6.38 -4.87 12.00
C HIS A 234 5.71 -5.61 13.18
N GLY A 235 5.93 -6.91 13.33
CA GLY A 235 5.32 -7.70 14.40
C GLY A 235 5.57 -7.13 15.80
N ALA A 236 6.73 -6.52 16.03
CA ALA A 236 7.08 -5.89 17.30
C ALA A 236 6.26 -4.62 17.63
N LEU A 237 5.54 -4.03 16.66
CA LEU A 237 4.69 -2.86 16.89
C LEU A 237 3.28 -3.21 17.34
N LEU A 238 2.92 -4.49 17.25
CA LEU A 238 1.60 -4.96 17.68
C LEU A 238 1.52 -4.90 19.21
N SER A 239 0.53 -4.20 19.71
CA SER A 239 0.32 -4.06 21.16
C SER A 239 -0.21 -5.34 21.82
N ASP A 240 -0.71 -6.27 21.03
CA ASP A 240 -1.21 -7.58 21.46
C ASP A 240 -1.00 -8.60 20.32
N GLU A 241 -0.39 -9.75 20.63
CA GLU A 241 -0.10 -10.82 19.67
C GLU A 241 -1.36 -11.47 19.06
N ARG A 242 -2.50 -11.32 19.72
CA ARG A 242 -3.79 -11.84 19.24
C ARG A 242 -4.40 -10.98 18.13
N LEU A 243 -3.89 -9.76 17.90
CA LEU A 243 -4.38 -8.88 16.85
C LEU A 243 -4.07 -9.46 15.47
N GLN A 244 -5.12 -9.63 14.69
CA GLN A 244 -4.97 -10.13 13.33
C GLN A 244 -4.63 -8.98 12.37
N LEU A 245 -3.57 -9.16 11.57
CA LEU A 245 -3.26 -8.26 10.48
C LEU A 245 -4.17 -8.57 9.28
N VAL A 246 -4.86 -7.55 8.80
CA VAL A 246 -5.75 -7.60 7.63
C VAL A 246 -5.27 -6.62 6.58
N VAL A 247 -5.06 -7.09 5.35
CA VAL A 247 -4.84 -6.20 4.21
C VAL A 247 -6.20 -5.66 3.77
N MET A 248 -6.37 -4.36 3.89
CA MET A 248 -7.63 -3.73 3.54
C MET A 248 -7.83 -3.69 2.02
N ASP A 249 -8.97 -4.20 1.57
CA ASP A 249 -9.41 -4.03 0.20
C ASP A 249 -10.23 -2.72 0.12
N PRO A 250 -9.73 -1.71 -0.62
CA PRO A 250 -10.46 -0.45 -0.77
C PRO A 250 -11.85 -0.61 -1.39
N ARG A 251 -12.13 -1.73 -2.07
CA ARG A 251 -13.44 -1.98 -2.71
C ARG A 251 -14.50 -2.38 -1.71
N THR A 252 -14.12 -3.11 -0.66
CA THR A 252 -15.05 -3.67 0.34
C THR A 252 -15.10 -2.89 1.65
N MET A 253 -14.17 -1.94 1.85
CA MET A 253 -14.14 -1.10 3.05
C MET A 253 -15.39 -0.21 3.10
N THR A 254 -16.08 -0.22 4.22
CA THR A 254 -17.15 0.74 4.55
C THR A 254 -16.63 1.87 5.43
N SER A 255 -16.03 1.52 6.56
CA SER A 255 -15.38 2.45 7.48
C SER A 255 -14.28 1.74 8.28
N LEU A 256 -13.32 2.51 8.76
CA LEU A 256 -12.26 2.06 9.66
C LEU A 256 -11.96 3.18 10.65
N GLU A 257 -11.97 2.87 11.93
CA GLU A 257 -11.51 3.77 12.99
C GLU A 257 -10.37 3.11 13.75
N GLY A 258 -9.33 3.87 14.09
CA GLY A 258 -8.22 3.30 14.84
C GLY A 258 -7.04 4.25 15.00
N ARG A 259 -6.03 3.73 15.67
CA ARG A 259 -4.77 4.41 15.93
C ARG A 259 -3.75 4.10 14.83
N VAL A 260 -3.11 5.11 14.28
CA VAL A 260 -1.98 4.96 13.36
C VAL A 260 -0.79 4.39 14.12
N LEU A 261 -0.26 3.25 13.67
CA LEU A 261 0.94 2.63 14.22
C LEU A 261 2.20 3.16 13.52
N VAL A 262 2.24 3.01 12.21
CA VAL A 262 3.43 3.34 11.42
C VAL A 262 3.05 3.56 9.95
N HIS A 263 3.87 4.34 9.27
CA HIS A 263 3.92 4.38 7.81
C HIS A 263 5.08 3.53 7.34
N GLY A 264 4.86 2.78 6.28
CA GLY A 264 5.89 1.96 5.69
C GLY A 264 5.90 2.05 4.17
N GLU A 265 6.93 1.47 3.63
CA GLU A 265 7.16 1.31 2.21
C GLU A 265 7.59 -0.13 1.99
N GLY A 266 7.14 -0.74 0.92
CA GLY A 266 7.53 -2.10 0.64
C GLY A 266 7.07 -2.58 -0.73
N GLU A 267 7.75 -3.59 -1.21
CA GLU A 267 7.37 -4.35 -2.39
C GLU A 267 6.23 -5.31 -2.00
N LEU A 268 5.03 -4.74 -1.85
CA LEU A 268 3.87 -5.52 -1.49
C LEU A 268 3.05 -5.80 -2.75
N GLY A 269 3.03 -7.06 -3.15
CA GLY A 269 2.12 -7.57 -4.18
C GLY A 269 2.33 -7.10 -5.62
N SER A 270 3.35 -6.33 -5.91
CA SER A 270 3.75 -5.94 -7.27
C SER A 270 5.22 -5.57 -7.30
N SER A 271 5.79 -5.49 -8.49
CA SER A 271 7.15 -5.02 -8.71
C SER A 271 7.36 -3.52 -8.38
N ALA A 272 6.32 -2.82 -7.95
CA ALA A 272 6.42 -1.42 -7.56
C ALA A 272 6.38 -1.30 -6.03
N VAL A 273 7.29 -0.51 -5.50
CA VAL A 273 7.25 -0.12 -4.08
C VAL A 273 5.97 0.68 -3.82
N ARG A 274 5.25 0.29 -2.78
CA ARG A 274 4.01 0.95 -2.37
C ARG A 274 4.13 1.48 -0.96
N HIS A 275 3.62 2.69 -0.79
CA HIS A 275 3.42 3.23 0.54
C HIS A 275 2.17 2.63 1.18
N TYR A 276 2.23 2.38 2.48
CA TYR A 276 1.12 1.91 3.27
C TYR A 276 1.10 2.56 4.65
N ILE A 277 -0.03 2.48 5.30
CA ILE A 277 -0.24 2.86 6.70
C ILE A 277 -0.77 1.65 7.45
N LEU A 278 -0.26 1.40 8.66
CA LEU A 278 -0.80 0.43 9.59
C LEU A 278 -1.67 1.14 10.62
N ILE A 279 -2.89 0.67 10.77
CA ILE A 279 -3.87 1.21 11.71
C ILE A 279 -4.33 0.08 12.64
N GLU A 280 -4.11 0.25 13.94
CA GLU A 280 -4.71 -0.58 14.99
C GLU A 280 -6.17 -0.19 15.12
N GLY A 281 -7.05 -1.01 14.57
CA GLY A 281 -8.48 -0.75 14.50
C GLY A 281 -9.20 -0.95 15.83
N THR A 282 -10.29 -0.21 16.00
CA THR A 282 -11.21 -0.42 17.15
C THR A 282 -11.94 -1.75 17.07
N ASP A 283 -11.88 -2.43 15.93
CA ASP A 283 -12.42 -3.77 15.66
C ASP A 283 -11.49 -4.92 16.07
N ALA A 284 -10.45 -4.63 16.85
CA ALA A 284 -9.43 -5.59 17.28
C ALA A 284 -8.64 -6.26 16.13
N ARG A 285 -8.39 -5.50 15.07
CA ARG A 285 -7.54 -5.89 13.95
C ARG A 285 -6.51 -4.81 13.67
N VAL A 286 -5.42 -5.21 13.05
CA VAL A 286 -4.46 -4.26 12.48
C VAL A 286 -4.67 -4.22 10.97
N HIS A 287 -5.01 -3.05 10.46
CA HIS A 287 -5.31 -2.85 9.06
C HIS A 287 -4.10 -2.28 8.32
N LEU A 288 -3.64 -3.00 7.31
CA LEU A 288 -2.74 -2.47 6.31
C LEU A 288 -3.57 -1.77 5.24
N VAL A 289 -3.39 -0.48 5.10
CA VAL A 289 -4.07 0.33 4.09
C VAL A 289 -3.04 0.91 3.13
N TYR A 290 -3.14 0.57 1.84
CA TYR A 290 -2.28 1.18 0.83
C TYR A 290 -2.65 2.64 0.62
N TYR A 291 -1.65 3.47 0.37
CA TYR A 291 -1.87 4.87 0.10
C TYR A 291 -2.75 5.08 -1.13
N SER A 292 -3.72 5.95 -0.96
CA SER A 292 -4.58 6.52 -1.99
C SER A 292 -4.28 8.01 -2.11
N PRO A 293 -4.72 8.70 -3.15
CA PRO A 293 -4.57 10.16 -3.25
C PRO A 293 -5.10 10.91 -2.02
N ALA A 294 -6.20 10.45 -1.42
CA ALA A 294 -6.76 11.04 -0.20
C ALA A 294 -5.85 10.88 1.03
N LEU A 295 -5.24 9.70 1.19
CA LEU A 295 -4.27 9.47 2.27
C LEU A 295 -2.97 10.25 2.08
N GLU A 296 -2.50 10.37 0.83
CA GLU A 296 -1.34 11.20 0.50
C GLU A 296 -1.61 12.67 0.78
N GLU A 297 -2.79 13.17 0.43
CA GLU A 297 -3.20 14.53 0.70
C GLU A 297 -3.32 14.81 2.21
N ALA A 298 -3.97 13.92 2.97
CA ALA A 298 -4.06 14.03 4.42
C ALA A 298 -2.67 14.06 5.08
N ARG A 299 -1.76 13.18 4.62
CA ARG A 299 -0.37 13.16 5.09
C ARG A 299 0.39 14.45 4.76
N SER A 300 0.22 14.99 3.56
CA SER A 300 0.87 16.26 3.15
C SER A 300 0.42 17.45 4.00
N ARG A 301 -0.79 17.40 4.55
CA ARG A 301 -1.31 18.37 5.52
C ARG A 301 -0.80 18.16 6.94
N GLY A 302 0.10 17.18 7.16
CA GLY A 302 0.65 16.86 8.48
C GLY A 302 -0.27 16.03 9.36
N GLN A 303 -1.32 15.43 8.79
CA GLN A 303 -2.22 14.47 9.42
C GLN A 303 -1.63 13.04 9.38
N LEU A 304 -2.33 12.08 9.97
CA LEU A 304 -1.96 10.66 9.98
C LEU A 304 -0.61 10.38 10.65
N ARG A 305 -0.22 11.15 11.64
CA ARG A 305 1.05 10.91 12.37
C ARG A 305 0.97 9.60 13.16
N PRO A 306 2.09 8.92 13.40
CA PRO A 306 2.12 7.82 14.36
C PRO A 306 1.45 8.26 15.67
N ASN A 307 0.59 7.40 16.21
CA ASN A 307 -0.27 7.65 17.35
C ASN A 307 -1.45 8.63 17.14
N SER A 308 -1.71 9.13 15.91
CA SER A 308 -3.00 9.80 15.62
C SER A 308 -4.14 8.78 15.62
N PHE A 309 -5.30 9.19 16.13
CA PHE A 309 -6.55 8.44 15.95
C PHE A 309 -7.25 8.95 14.69
N VAL A 310 -7.56 8.04 13.80
CA VAL A 310 -8.09 8.36 12.47
C VAL A 310 -9.38 7.62 12.18
N ARG A 311 -10.22 8.24 11.37
CA ARG A 311 -11.40 7.63 10.78
C ARG A 311 -11.27 7.69 9.27
N LEU A 312 -11.40 6.54 8.63
CA LEU A 312 -11.44 6.38 7.18
C LEU A 312 -12.83 5.86 6.80
N TRP A 313 -13.51 6.49 5.84
CA TRP A 313 -14.77 5.97 5.33
C TRP A 313 -14.94 6.28 3.85
N LYS A 314 -15.89 5.61 3.20
CA LYS A 314 -16.25 5.92 1.82
C LYS A 314 -17.49 6.80 1.79
N GLN A 315 -17.36 7.89 1.09
CA GLN A 315 -18.48 8.68 0.60
C GLN A 315 -18.74 8.33 -0.87
N PHE A 316 -20.00 8.15 -1.22
CA PHE A 316 -20.36 7.86 -2.61
C PHE A 316 -20.82 9.14 -3.29
N GLU A 317 -20.02 9.60 -4.25
CA GLU A 317 -20.34 10.74 -5.11
C GLU A 317 -20.49 10.24 -6.55
N ASN A 318 -21.64 10.50 -7.16
CA ASN A 318 -21.93 10.09 -8.55
C ASN A 318 -21.66 8.60 -8.84
N GLY A 319 -21.96 7.72 -7.89
CA GLY A 319 -21.74 6.28 -8.01
C GLY A 319 -20.29 5.83 -7.85
N ARG A 320 -19.34 6.75 -7.55
CA ARG A 320 -17.94 6.44 -7.24
C ARG A 320 -17.69 6.61 -5.75
N GLY A 321 -17.12 5.59 -5.12
CA GLY A 321 -16.69 5.69 -3.73
C GLY A 321 -15.39 6.50 -3.62
N VAL A 322 -15.45 7.64 -2.95
CA VAL A 322 -14.29 8.47 -2.58
C VAL A 322 -13.92 8.14 -1.14
N LEU A 323 -12.63 7.95 -0.87
CA LEU A 323 -12.12 7.73 0.49
C LEU A 323 -11.98 9.07 1.18
N GLU A 324 -12.68 9.22 2.31
CA GLU A 324 -12.56 10.34 3.21
C GLU A 324 -11.69 10.00 4.41
N VAL A 325 -10.98 10.99 4.93
CA VAL A 325 -10.00 10.86 6.00
C VAL A 325 -10.20 11.95 7.04
N ASP A 326 -10.53 11.57 8.28
CA ASP A 326 -10.51 12.43 9.45
C ASP A 326 -9.33 12.05 10.36
N ASP A 327 -8.52 13.01 10.74
CA ASP A 327 -7.55 12.87 11.82
C ASP A 327 -8.08 13.56 13.07
N LEU A 328 -8.47 12.78 14.07
CA LEU A 328 -9.04 13.26 15.33
C LEU A 328 -7.96 13.59 16.37
N GLY A 329 -6.70 13.58 15.96
CA GLY A 329 -5.55 13.94 16.78
C GLY A 329 -4.99 12.79 17.59
N ASP A 330 -4.28 13.08 18.67
CA ASP A 330 -3.55 12.11 19.48
C ASP A 330 -4.47 11.06 20.13
N ALA A 331 -4.21 9.78 19.87
CA ALA A 331 -5.02 8.65 20.34
C ALA A 331 -5.02 8.48 21.88
N GLU A 332 -3.97 8.92 22.58
CA GLU A 332 -3.94 8.89 24.05
C GLU A 332 -4.81 10.02 24.65
N LYS A 333 -4.84 11.19 23.98
CA LYS A 333 -5.74 12.28 24.40
C LYS A 333 -7.19 11.90 24.18
N LEU A 334 -7.50 11.13 23.13
CA LEU A 334 -8.85 10.67 22.85
C LEU A 334 -9.41 9.79 23.97
N LEU A 335 -8.59 8.99 24.66
CA LEU A 335 -9.00 8.17 25.80
C LEU A 335 -9.55 9.00 26.98
N ARG A 336 -9.28 10.29 26.99
CA ARG A 336 -9.75 11.27 28.01
C ARG A 336 -10.82 12.19 27.46
N ASN A 337 -11.14 12.10 26.17
CA ASN A 337 -12.16 12.93 25.53
C ASN A 337 -13.57 12.37 25.82
N ARG A 338 -14.12 12.77 26.97
CA ARG A 338 -15.42 12.29 27.41
C ARG A 338 -16.55 12.51 26.42
N PRO A 339 -16.70 13.71 25.78
CA PRO A 339 -17.75 13.91 24.77
C PRO A 339 -17.66 12.92 23.60
N TYR A 340 -16.46 12.65 23.11
CA TYR A 340 -16.23 11.68 22.03
C TYR A 340 -16.61 10.25 22.48
N LEU A 341 -16.13 9.81 23.65
CA LEU A 341 -16.39 8.47 24.17
C LEU A 341 -17.88 8.25 24.42
N GLU A 342 -18.57 9.24 25.01
CA GLU A 342 -20.01 9.17 25.22
C GLU A 342 -20.79 9.14 23.89
N ALA A 343 -20.40 9.95 22.90
CA ALA A 343 -21.01 9.91 21.57
C ALA A 343 -20.82 8.55 20.90
N SER A 344 -19.64 7.93 21.02
CA SER A 344 -19.32 6.63 20.44
C SER A 344 -20.13 5.48 21.05
N VAL A 345 -20.41 5.51 22.35
CA VAL A 345 -21.14 4.41 23.02
C VAL A 345 -22.65 4.64 23.12
N ARG A 346 -23.12 5.87 22.96
CA ARG A 346 -24.56 6.19 23.11
C ARG A 346 -25.49 5.35 22.23
N PRO A 347 -25.18 5.05 20.96
CA PRO A 347 -26.00 4.16 20.14
C PRO A 347 -26.09 2.75 20.70
N LEU A 348 -25.00 2.22 21.25
CA LEU A 348 -24.92 0.87 21.82
C LEU A 348 -25.75 0.81 23.15
N VAL A 349 -25.58 1.80 24.00
CA VAL A 349 -26.33 1.88 25.28
C VAL A 349 -27.84 1.97 25.02
N LYS A 350 -28.28 2.71 24.00
CA LYS A 350 -29.69 2.76 23.59
C LYS A 350 -30.24 1.41 23.15
N GLN A 351 -29.36 0.53 22.60
CA GLN A 351 -29.73 -0.84 22.22
C GLN A 351 -29.58 -1.85 23.39
N GLY A 352 -29.22 -1.37 24.58
CA GLY A 352 -28.97 -2.24 25.75
C GLY A 352 -27.61 -2.94 25.73
N ILE A 353 -26.71 -2.54 24.80
CA ILE A 353 -25.38 -3.13 24.66
C ILE A 353 -24.38 -2.32 25.48
N ILE A 354 -23.74 -2.98 26.47
CA ILE A 354 -22.63 -2.40 27.22
C ILE A 354 -21.34 -2.99 26.67
N PRO A 355 -20.39 -2.16 26.18
CA PRO A 355 -19.09 -2.66 25.76
C PRO A 355 -18.40 -3.40 26.91
N ALA A 356 -18.03 -4.66 26.70
CA ALA A 356 -17.29 -5.43 27.67
C ALA A 356 -15.78 -5.14 27.54
N GLU A 357 -15.07 -5.21 28.68
CA GLU A 357 -13.61 -5.20 28.65
C GLU A 357 -13.12 -6.55 28.12
N ALA A 358 -12.65 -6.59 26.87
CA ALA A 358 -12.24 -7.84 26.22
C ALA A 358 -10.81 -8.28 26.59
N GLY A 359 -10.17 -7.62 27.55
CA GLY A 359 -8.84 -7.97 28.04
C GLY A 359 -7.72 -7.84 26.99
N TRP A 360 -7.85 -6.92 26.04
CA TRP A 360 -6.79 -6.57 25.09
C TRP A 360 -5.66 -5.81 25.80
N SER A 361 -4.44 -6.02 25.35
CA SER A 361 -3.27 -5.26 25.81
C SER A 361 -3.16 -3.89 25.09
N GLY A 362 -2.28 -3.05 25.60
CA GLY A 362 -1.89 -1.80 24.95
C GLY A 362 -3.00 -0.76 24.84
N TRP A 363 -2.98 0.00 23.75
CA TRP A 363 -3.90 1.09 23.51
C TRP A 363 -5.35 0.61 23.37
N LEU A 364 -5.58 -0.46 22.64
CA LEU A 364 -6.92 -1.00 22.39
C LEU A 364 -7.63 -1.38 23.69
N GLY A 365 -6.92 -2.04 24.62
CA GLY A 365 -7.49 -2.37 25.93
C GLY A 365 -7.87 -1.13 26.73
N ARG A 366 -7.03 -0.09 26.73
CA ARG A 366 -7.36 1.20 27.38
C ARG A 366 -8.55 1.89 26.72
N TYR A 367 -8.66 1.84 25.40
CA TYR A 367 -9.78 2.38 24.63
C TYR A 367 -11.09 1.69 24.99
N GLN A 368 -11.13 0.36 25.02
CA GLN A 368 -12.31 -0.41 25.38
C GLN A 368 -12.72 -0.15 26.84
N ALA A 369 -11.77 -0.09 27.76
CA ALA A 369 -12.03 0.28 29.16
C ALA A 369 -12.60 1.70 29.29
N ALA A 370 -12.13 2.65 28.46
CA ALA A 370 -12.66 4.01 28.44
C ALA A 370 -14.11 4.04 27.92
N LEU A 371 -14.43 3.28 26.87
CA LEU A 371 -15.79 3.13 26.35
C LEU A 371 -16.74 2.49 27.38
N ALA A 372 -16.30 1.44 28.06
CA ALA A 372 -17.09 0.77 29.11
C ALA A 372 -17.43 1.75 30.26
N ARG A 373 -16.44 2.53 30.72
CA ARG A 373 -16.68 3.58 31.75
C ARG A 373 -17.67 4.65 31.26
N ALA A 374 -17.56 5.10 30.00
CA ALA A 374 -18.48 6.06 29.41
C ALA A 374 -19.91 5.51 29.32
N ALA A 375 -20.08 4.25 28.93
CA ALA A 375 -21.39 3.57 28.89
C ALA A 375 -22.06 3.51 30.28
N VAL A 376 -21.31 3.12 31.30
CA VAL A 376 -21.81 3.10 32.68
C VAL A 376 -22.21 4.51 33.16
N SER A 377 -21.44 5.54 32.77
CA SER A 377 -21.76 6.94 33.10
C SER A 377 -23.10 7.38 32.48
N ILE A 378 -23.33 7.06 31.21
CA ILE A 378 -24.60 7.36 30.51
C ILE A 378 -25.77 6.65 31.19
N GLN A 379 -25.66 5.35 31.45
CA GLN A 379 -26.75 4.60 32.13
C GLN A 379 -27.11 5.17 33.48
N ARG A 380 -26.11 5.58 34.27
CA ARG A 380 -26.36 6.21 35.58
C ARG A 380 -27.06 7.57 35.43
N ALA A 381 -26.74 8.34 34.40
CA ALA A 381 -27.39 9.60 34.13
C ALA A 381 -28.85 9.39 33.71
N ASP A 382 -29.11 8.47 32.79
CA ASP A 382 -30.47 8.13 32.33
C ASP A 382 -31.36 7.58 33.45
N LEU A 383 -30.81 6.77 34.36
CA LEU A 383 -31.55 6.27 35.55
C LEU A 383 -31.88 7.39 36.52
N LYS A 384 -31.00 8.37 36.75
CA LYS A 384 -31.27 9.52 37.63
C LYS A 384 -32.34 10.42 37.02
N GLU A 385 -32.34 10.61 35.70
CA GLU A 385 -33.33 11.42 34.99
C GLU A 385 -34.72 10.79 35.09
N ARG A 386 -34.85 9.48 34.82
CA ARG A 386 -36.12 8.71 35.00
C ARG A 386 -36.61 8.76 36.43
N HIS A 387 -35.73 8.69 37.45
CA HIS A 387 -36.11 8.80 38.85
C HIS A 387 -36.67 10.20 39.18
N ARG A 388 -36.07 11.25 38.65
CA ARG A 388 -36.54 12.62 38.81
C ARG A 388 -37.90 12.83 38.15
N GLU A 389 -38.10 12.32 36.93
CA GLU A 389 -39.38 12.38 36.25
C GLU A 389 -40.49 11.59 36.98
N SER A 390 -40.15 10.45 37.59
CA SER A 390 -41.08 9.64 38.38
C SER A 390 -41.46 10.30 39.71
N GLN A 391 -40.60 11.13 40.28
CA GLN A 391 -40.87 11.88 41.52
C GLN A 391 -41.60 13.22 41.27
N ALA A 392 -41.63 13.68 40.03
CA ALA A 392 -42.31 14.92 39.63
C ALA A 392 -43.74 14.69 39.13
N ARG A 393 -44.16 13.41 38.99
CA ARG A 393 -45.54 12.97 38.75
C ARG A 393 -46.23 12.52 40.01
#